data_c80dc5f48d929c4ff62ebf63ed6c8f55
#
_entry.id   c80dc5f48d929c4ff62ebf63ed6c8f55
#
_cell.length_a   1.000
_cell.length_b   1.000
_cell.length_c   1.000
_cell.angle_alpha   90.00
_cell.angle_beta   90.00
_cell.angle_gamma   90.00
#
_symmetry.space_group_name_H-M   'P 1'
#
loop_
_entity.id
_entity.type
_entity.pdbx_description
1 polymer ?
#
loop_
_entity_poly.entity_id
_entity_poly.type
_entity_poly.pdbx_seq_one_letter_code
_entity_poly.pdbx_strand_id
1 'polypeptide(L)'
;MKSKHFLFVFLLQVAAFSVQAARVDTVFVKSPSMNKDVKVVYILPDKAVAKNPQACPAVYLLHGYGGNARTWIGIRPELPQIADEKGIIFV
;
A
#
# COMPACT_ATOMS: atom_id res chain seq x y z
N MET A 1 30.04 -10.08 -26.93
CA MET A 1 29.33 -8.81 -27.04
C MET A 1 27.84 -8.96 -26.92
N LYS A 2 27.23 -9.89 -27.65
CA LYS A 2 25.77 -10.09 -27.58
C LYS A 2 25.31 -10.54 -26.19
N SER A 3 26.11 -11.27 -25.43
CA SER A 3 25.77 -11.75 -24.10
C SER A 3 25.65 -10.63 -23.07
N LYS A 4 26.42 -9.54 -23.22
CA LYS A 4 26.35 -8.42 -22.31
C LYS A 4 25.04 -7.66 -22.43
N HIS A 5 24.55 -7.45 -23.65
CA HIS A 5 23.28 -6.78 -23.87
C HIS A 5 22.11 -7.63 -23.41
N PHE A 6 22.21 -8.95 -23.59
CA PHE A 6 21.16 -9.86 -23.14
C PHE A 6 21.03 -9.86 -21.62
N LEU A 7 22.14 -9.86 -20.88
CA LEU A 7 22.16 -9.80 -19.42
C LEU A 7 21.56 -8.50 -18.92
N PHE A 8 21.85 -7.38 -19.58
CA PHE A 8 21.32 -6.08 -19.18
C PHE A 8 19.80 -6.03 -19.31
N VAL A 9 19.26 -6.55 -20.40
CA VAL A 9 17.81 -6.59 -20.62
C VAL A 9 17.14 -7.48 -19.57
N PHE A 10 17.76 -8.60 -19.22
CA PHE A 10 17.23 -9.50 -18.20
C PHE A 10 17.16 -8.82 -16.83
N LEU A 11 18.18 -8.06 -16.45
CA LEU A 11 18.21 -7.33 -15.20
C LEU A 11 17.11 -6.27 -15.13
N LEU A 12 16.86 -5.58 -16.24
CA LEU A 12 15.79 -4.59 -16.31
C LEU A 12 14.42 -5.23 -16.10
N GLN A 13 14.19 -6.41 -16.65
CA GLN A 13 12.92 -7.12 -16.49
C GLN A 13 12.70 -7.53 -15.03
N VAL A 14 13.75 -8.01 -14.36
CA VAL A 14 13.65 -8.37 -12.94
C VAL A 14 13.33 -7.15 -12.09
N ALA A 15 13.96 -6.01 -12.39
CA ALA A 15 13.68 -4.77 -11.67
C ALA A 15 12.22 -4.31 -11.84
N ALA A 16 11.65 -4.49 -13.05
CA ALA A 16 10.26 -4.14 -13.30
C ALA A 16 9.29 -4.97 -12.46
N PHE A 17 9.60 -6.26 -12.23
CA PHE A 17 8.76 -7.11 -11.40
C PHE A 17 8.78 -6.72 -9.93
N SER A 18 9.88 -6.16 -9.44
CA SER A 18 10.01 -5.77 -8.04
C SER A 18 9.23 -4.50 -7.70
N VAL A 19 8.65 -3.81 -8.68
CA VAL A 19 7.88 -2.58 -8.47
C VAL A 19 6.45 -2.86 -8.04
N GLN A 20 5.96 -4.10 -8.18
CA GLN A 20 4.60 -4.46 -7.80
C GLN A 20 4.50 -4.58 -6.28
N ALA A 21 4.10 -3.50 -5.64
CA ALA A 21 3.92 -3.43 -4.20
C ALA A 21 2.52 -2.92 -3.89
N ALA A 22 2.05 -3.16 -2.66
CA ALA A 22 0.79 -2.62 -2.20
C ALA A 22 0.79 -1.10 -2.33
N ARG A 23 -0.36 -0.54 -2.60
CA ARG A 23 -0.53 0.91 -2.76
C ARG A 23 -0.85 1.53 -1.41
N VAL A 24 -0.13 2.60 -1.07
CA VAL A 24 -0.39 3.43 0.10
C VAL A 24 -0.97 4.76 -0.40
N ASP A 25 -2.21 5.04 -0.03
CA ASP A 25 -2.90 6.26 -0.44
C ASP A 25 -3.39 7.02 0.77
N THR A 26 -3.44 8.35 0.62
CA THR A 26 -4.01 9.23 1.62
C THR A 26 -5.21 9.95 1.02
N VAL A 27 -6.34 9.91 1.72
CA VAL A 27 -7.56 10.60 1.30
C VAL A 27 -8.09 11.43 2.45
N PHE A 28 -8.90 12.42 2.12
CA PHE A 28 -9.59 13.24 3.10
C PHE A 28 -11.07 12.91 3.01
N VAL A 29 -11.63 12.44 4.12
CA VAL A 29 -13.04 12.07 4.23
C VAL A 29 -13.75 13.16 4.99
N LYS A 30 -14.81 13.71 4.41
CA LYS A 30 -15.59 14.75 5.06
C LYS A 30 -16.43 14.14 6.19
N SER A 31 -16.30 14.71 7.38
CA SER A 31 -17.07 14.32 8.55
C SER A 31 -18.09 15.41 8.87
N PRO A 32 -19.38 15.22 8.54
CA PRO A 32 -20.40 16.24 8.82
C PRO A 32 -20.55 16.52 10.30
N SER A 33 -20.46 15.49 11.13
CA SER A 33 -20.64 15.65 12.58
C SER A 33 -19.49 16.44 13.23
N MET A 34 -18.28 16.36 12.68
CA MET A 34 -17.13 17.11 13.16
C MET A 34 -16.89 18.39 12.38
N ASN A 35 -17.63 18.59 11.30
CA ASN A 35 -17.52 19.74 10.40
C ASN A 35 -16.10 19.99 9.94
N LYS A 36 -15.42 18.91 9.54
CA LYS A 36 -14.06 18.98 9.01
C LYS A 36 -13.75 17.77 8.16
N ASP A 37 -12.69 17.89 7.36
CA ASP A 37 -12.15 16.76 6.61
C ASP A 37 -11.19 15.97 7.50
N VAL A 38 -11.36 14.66 7.49
CA VAL A 38 -10.52 13.74 8.27
C VAL A 38 -9.57 13.04 7.33
N LYS A 39 -8.28 13.07 7.67
CA LYS A 39 -7.24 12.40 6.90
C LYS A 39 -7.27 10.91 7.17
N VAL A 40 -7.33 10.11 6.10
CA VAL A 40 -7.33 8.65 6.19
C VAL A 40 -6.21 8.13 5.31
N VAL A 41 -5.37 7.28 5.89
CA VAL A 41 -4.34 6.55 5.15
C VAL A 41 -4.78 5.11 5.03
N TYR A 42 -4.76 4.56 3.81
CA TYR A 42 -5.08 3.17 3.62
C TYR A 42 -4.05 2.49 2.74
N ILE A 43 -3.86 1.20 2.98
CA ILE A 43 -2.90 0.36 2.28
C ILE A 43 -3.69 -0.72 1.56
N LEU A 44 -3.63 -0.72 0.24
CA LEU A 44 -4.36 -1.67 -0.60
C LEU A 44 -3.39 -2.71 -1.15
N PRO A 45 -3.65 -4.00 -0.92
CA PRO A 45 -2.84 -5.03 -1.56
C PRO A 45 -3.03 -5.01 -3.07
N ASP A 46 -2.05 -5.54 -3.79
CA ASP A 46 -2.05 -5.51 -5.24
C ASP A 46 -3.31 -6.17 -5.82
N LYS A 47 -3.77 -7.26 -5.24
CA LYS A 47 -4.97 -7.95 -5.74
C LYS A 47 -6.26 -7.15 -5.56
N ALA A 48 -6.29 -6.17 -4.66
CA ALA A 48 -7.47 -5.32 -4.47
C ALA A 48 -7.58 -4.24 -5.53
N VAL A 49 -6.47 -3.87 -6.17
CA VAL A 49 -6.43 -2.81 -7.18
C VAL A 49 -6.07 -3.34 -8.57
N ALA A 50 -5.99 -4.67 -8.74
CA ALA A 50 -5.66 -5.29 -10.00
C ALA A 50 -6.80 -5.14 -11.02
N LYS A 51 -6.53 -5.53 -12.27
CA LYS A 51 -7.52 -5.44 -13.34
C LYS A 51 -8.83 -6.17 -12.99
N ASN A 52 -8.70 -7.33 -12.32
CA ASN A 52 -9.84 -8.07 -11.78
C ASN A 52 -9.74 -8.05 -10.26
N PRO A 53 -10.20 -6.97 -9.60
CA PRO A 53 -9.98 -6.83 -8.17
C PRO A 53 -10.75 -7.90 -7.38
N GLN A 54 -10.10 -8.38 -6.32
CA GLN A 54 -10.70 -9.35 -5.40
C GLN A 54 -11.06 -8.66 -4.10
N ALA A 55 -12.15 -9.09 -3.49
CA ALA A 55 -12.53 -8.61 -2.18
C ALA A 55 -11.50 -9.04 -1.15
N CYS A 56 -11.09 -8.12 -0.28
CA CYS A 56 -10.10 -8.37 0.76
C CYS A 56 -10.67 -7.91 2.10
N PRO A 57 -10.36 -8.63 3.19
CA PRO A 57 -10.75 -8.15 4.51
C PRO A 57 -10.01 -6.85 4.84
N ALA A 58 -10.66 -5.99 5.61
CA ALA A 58 -10.09 -4.72 6.04
C ALA A 58 -9.79 -4.77 7.53
N VAL A 59 -8.62 -4.27 7.91
CA VAL A 59 -8.20 -4.13 9.30
C VAL A 59 -7.98 -2.65 9.58
N TYR A 60 -8.69 -2.14 10.58
CA TYR A 60 -8.59 -0.73 10.98
C TYR A 60 -7.57 -0.62 12.10
N LEU A 61 -6.51 0.16 11.84
CA LEU A 61 -5.43 0.37 12.80
C LEU A 61 -5.64 1.73 13.49
N LEU A 62 -5.90 1.69 14.78
CA LEU A 62 -6.13 2.90 15.56
C LEU A 62 -4.84 3.33 16.24
N HIS A 63 -4.49 4.62 16.08
CA HIS A 63 -3.31 5.16 16.74
C HIS A 63 -3.64 5.50 18.19
N GLY A 64 -2.59 5.63 19.03
CA GLY A 64 -2.75 6.04 20.41
C GLY A 64 -2.80 7.55 20.56
N TYR A 65 -2.83 8.01 21.80
CA TYR A 65 -2.82 9.41 22.12
C TYR A 65 -1.63 10.13 21.51
N GLY A 66 -1.88 11.24 20.87
CA GLY A 66 -0.84 12.01 20.20
C GLY A 66 -0.46 11.50 18.80
N GLY A 67 -1.09 10.41 18.34
CA GLY A 67 -0.83 9.89 17.01
C GLY A 67 -1.69 10.55 15.93
N ASN A 68 -1.52 10.07 14.70
CA ASN A 68 -2.27 10.57 13.54
C ASN A 68 -2.44 9.47 12.51
N ALA A 69 -3.02 9.81 11.36
CA ALA A 69 -3.33 8.85 10.30
C ALA A 69 -2.10 8.11 9.77
N ARG A 70 -0.92 8.67 9.88
CA ARG A 70 0.31 8.06 9.37
C ARG A 70 1.13 7.35 10.44
N THR A 71 0.64 7.28 11.66
CA THR A 71 1.40 6.72 12.79
C THR A 71 1.85 5.29 12.50
N TRP A 72 0.95 4.44 12.03
CA TRP A 72 1.27 3.04 11.78
C TRP A 72 2.26 2.85 10.62
N ILE A 73 2.19 3.67 9.59
CA ILE A 73 3.15 3.63 8.50
C ILE A 73 4.57 3.92 9.00
N GLY A 74 4.68 4.86 9.94
CA GLY A 74 5.98 5.19 10.55
C GLY A 74 6.51 4.12 11.48
N ILE A 75 5.63 3.48 12.26
CA ILE A 75 6.02 2.44 13.21
C ILE A 75 6.29 1.11 12.51
N ARG A 76 5.49 0.79 11.51
CA ARG A 76 5.56 -0.48 10.77
C ARG A 76 5.65 -0.21 9.28
N PRO A 77 6.83 0.18 8.78
CA PRO A 77 6.99 0.48 7.35
C PRO A 77 6.80 -0.75 6.45
N GLU A 78 6.79 -1.96 7.02
CA GLU A 78 6.53 -3.19 6.28
C GLU A 78 5.05 -3.49 6.05
N LEU A 79 4.13 -2.65 6.53
CA LEU A 79 2.70 -2.88 6.34
C LEU A 79 2.28 -3.09 4.89
N PRO A 80 2.79 -2.32 3.90
CA PRO A 80 2.44 -2.60 2.52
C PRO A 80 2.80 -4.00 2.06
N GLN A 81 3.96 -4.50 2.49
CA GLN A 81 4.39 -5.84 2.16
C GLN A 81 3.48 -6.89 2.79
N ILE A 82 3.09 -6.68 4.05
CA ILE A 82 2.18 -7.58 4.76
C ILE A 82 0.81 -7.57 4.09
N ALA A 83 0.33 -6.40 3.67
CA ALA A 83 -0.95 -6.29 2.96
C ALA A 83 -0.94 -7.15 1.70
N ASP A 84 0.14 -7.08 0.93
CA ASP A 84 0.28 -7.87 -0.29
C ASP A 84 0.33 -9.36 -0.01
N GLU A 85 1.15 -9.78 0.96
CA GLU A 85 1.33 -11.18 1.28
C GLU A 85 0.05 -11.83 1.80
N LYS A 86 -0.71 -11.13 2.63
CA LYS A 86 -1.90 -11.69 3.28
C LYS A 86 -3.20 -11.29 2.61
N GLY A 87 -3.16 -10.38 1.65
CA GLY A 87 -4.35 -9.90 0.97
C GLY A 87 -5.29 -9.14 1.90
N ILE A 88 -4.75 -8.25 2.73
CA ILE A 88 -5.48 -7.49 3.73
C ILE A 88 -5.40 -6.00 3.38
N ILE A 89 -6.52 -5.30 3.52
CA ILE A 89 -6.57 -3.84 3.42
C ILE A 89 -6.36 -3.28 4.84
N PHE A 90 -5.37 -2.42 5.00
CA PHE A 90 -5.18 -1.68 6.26
C PHE A 90 -5.69 -0.25 6.11
N VAL A 91 -6.38 0.21 7.12
CA VAL A 91 -6.97 1.55 7.14
C VAL A 91 -6.50 2.35 8.34
#